data_4447cd2a753703ae5620df17d5cf4e37
#
_entry.id   4447cd2a753703ae5620df17d5cf4e37
#
_cell.length_a   1.000
_cell.length_b   1.000
_cell.length_c   1.000
_cell.angle_alpha   90.00
_cell.angle_beta   90.00
_cell.angle_gamma   90.00
#
_symmetry.space_group_name_H-M   'P 1'
#
loop_
_entity.id
_entity.type
_entity.pdbx_description
1 polymer ?
#
loop_
_entity_poly.entity_id
_entity_poly.type
_entity_poly.pdbx_seq_one_letter_code
_entity_poly.pdbx_strand_id
1 'polypeptide(L)'
;VRRQRQMCIRDRDTADTLSKLKNGALIICKASEMNDATANVLHKALQQESQGIVIILEDTKRDIDKFLEKHEKLRECFTARMDVEALSNNTLVAFGKQYAREMEYSIDELGELALHTRIEDMQTIDHVVTVVDVKQIVDEAIAHANKKTLKHFFDVLFAKRYDDEDMIILTEKDFV
;
A
#
# COMPACT_ATOMS: atom_id res chain seq x y z
N VAL A 1 5.71 -4.91 15.48
CA VAL A 1 4.35 -5.04 14.92
C VAL A 1 4.28 -6.35 14.14
N ARG A 2 3.55 -7.33 14.63
CA ARG A 2 3.39 -8.62 13.94
C ARG A 2 2.23 -8.48 12.96
N ARG A 3 2.54 -8.28 11.68
CA ARG A 3 1.56 -8.28 10.59
C ARG A 3 1.10 -9.72 10.39
N GLN A 4 -0.10 -10.06 10.82
CA GLN A 4 -0.70 -11.35 10.50
C GLN A 4 -1.39 -11.26 9.14
N ARG A 5 -0.93 -12.09 8.17
CA ARG A 5 -1.53 -12.23 6.85
C ARG A 5 -2.98 -12.69 6.97
N GLN A 6 -3.82 -12.20 6.02
CA GLN A 6 -5.19 -12.64 5.80
C GLN A 6 -5.37 -14.14 6.05
N MET A 7 -6.06 -14.46 7.12
CA MET A 7 -6.74 -15.75 7.26
C MET A 7 -8.22 -15.45 7.40
N CYS A 8 -9.07 -16.17 6.68
CA CYS A 8 -10.49 -16.21 6.98
C CYS A 8 -10.63 -16.67 8.42
N ILE A 9 -10.80 -15.73 9.34
CA ILE A 9 -10.86 -15.99 10.77
C ILE A 9 -12.21 -16.68 11.04
N ARG A 10 -12.19 -17.96 11.36
CA ARG A 10 -13.35 -18.66 11.91
C ARG A 10 -13.54 -18.21 13.36
N ASP A 11 -14.78 -18.19 13.85
CA ASP A 11 -15.17 -17.62 15.16
C ASP A 11 -14.28 -18.05 16.34
N ARG A 12 -13.80 -19.28 16.36
CA ARG A 12 -12.88 -19.79 17.41
C ARG A 12 -11.50 -19.15 17.33
N ASP A 13 -10.99 -18.89 16.14
CA ASP A 13 -9.66 -18.34 15.94
C ASP A 13 -9.57 -16.87 16.38
N THR A 14 -10.69 -16.12 16.31
CA THR A 14 -10.74 -14.71 16.75
C THR A 14 -10.61 -14.61 18.26
N ALA A 15 -11.38 -15.38 19.02
CA ALA A 15 -11.33 -15.36 20.48
C ALA A 15 -9.97 -15.82 20.99
N ASP A 16 -9.41 -16.89 20.41
CA ASP A 16 -8.08 -17.42 20.76
C ASP A 16 -6.96 -16.42 20.40
N THR A 17 -7.08 -15.71 19.28
CA THR A 17 -6.13 -14.69 18.88
C THR A 17 -6.16 -13.51 19.85
N LEU A 18 -7.35 -13.01 20.18
CA LEU A 18 -7.52 -11.91 21.13
C LEU A 18 -7.01 -12.25 22.53
N SER A 19 -7.24 -13.48 23.00
CA SER A 19 -6.76 -13.94 24.31
C SER A 19 -5.24 -14.03 24.41
N LYS A 20 -4.54 -14.22 23.28
CA LYS A 20 -3.07 -14.32 23.21
C LYS A 20 -2.38 -12.97 22.98
N LEU A 21 -3.15 -11.94 22.57
CA LEU A 21 -2.64 -10.60 22.37
C LEU A 21 -2.63 -9.85 23.70
N LYS A 22 -1.43 -9.55 24.19
CA LYS A 22 -1.22 -8.66 25.35
C LYS A 22 -0.37 -7.48 24.89
N ASN A 23 -0.81 -6.25 25.18
CA ASN A 23 -0.07 -5.02 24.86
C ASN A 23 0.32 -4.93 23.36
N GLY A 24 -0.61 -5.23 22.46
CA GLY A 24 -0.37 -5.24 21.03
C GLY A 24 -1.47 -4.58 20.21
N ALA A 25 -1.33 -4.58 18.89
CA ALA A 25 -2.36 -4.13 17.97
C ALA A 25 -2.83 -5.28 17.06
N LEU A 26 -4.14 -5.39 16.87
CA LEU A 26 -4.77 -6.28 15.91
C LEU A 26 -5.38 -5.44 14.79
N ILE A 27 -4.90 -5.62 13.56
CA ILE A 27 -5.48 -5.00 12.37
C ILE A 27 -6.31 -6.06 11.65
N ILE A 28 -7.59 -5.80 11.48
CA ILE A 28 -8.52 -6.65 10.75
C ILE A 28 -8.78 -5.98 9.41
N CYS A 29 -8.13 -6.48 8.36
CA CYS A 29 -8.29 -6.00 6.99
C CYS A 29 -9.58 -6.57 6.39
N LYS A 30 -10.25 -5.78 5.51
CA LYS A 30 -11.54 -6.11 4.92
C LYS A 30 -12.58 -6.48 5.97
N ALA A 31 -12.70 -5.64 6.96
CA ALA A 31 -13.54 -5.88 8.14
C ALA A 31 -15.02 -6.11 7.78
N SER A 32 -15.50 -5.53 6.65
CA SER A 32 -16.86 -5.72 6.14
C SER A 32 -17.17 -7.14 5.68
N GLU A 33 -16.14 -7.95 5.35
CA GLU A 33 -16.30 -9.36 5.00
C GLU A 33 -16.53 -10.26 6.24
N MET A 34 -16.43 -9.68 7.45
CA MET A 34 -16.65 -10.40 8.71
C MET A 34 -18.11 -10.84 8.83
N ASN A 35 -18.34 -12.10 9.18
CA ASN A 35 -19.68 -12.59 9.44
C ASN A 35 -20.22 -12.13 10.81
N ASP A 36 -21.55 -12.19 10.99
CA ASP A 36 -22.23 -11.72 12.18
C ASP A 36 -21.76 -12.44 13.46
N ALA A 37 -21.41 -13.72 13.38
CA ALA A 37 -20.92 -14.48 14.51
C ALA A 37 -19.54 -13.96 14.98
N THR A 38 -18.63 -13.73 14.05
CA THR A 38 -17.29 -13.16 14.34
C THR A 38 -17.40 -11.72 14.87
N ALA A 39 -18.29 -10.89 14.30
CA ALA A 39 -18.54 -9.54 14.80
C ALA A 39 -19.04 -9.55 16.25
N ASN A 40 -19.93 -10.48 16.59
CA ASN A 40 -20.41 -10.66 17.96
C ASN A 40 -19.33 -11.14 18.94
N VAL A 41 -18.44 -12.03 18.50
CA VAL A 41 -17.29 -12.46 19.30
C VAL A 41 -16.35 -11.30 19.56
N LEU A 42 -16.05 -10.51 18.54
CA LEU A 42 -15.22 -9.31 18.65
C LEU A 42 -15.85 -8.28 19.62
N HIS A 43 -17.15 -8.04 19.48
CA HIS A 43 -17.86 -7.12 20.38
C HIS A 43 -17.77 -7.60 21.85
N LYS A 44 -18.02 -8.89 22.12
CA LYS A 44 -17.91 -9.44 23.47
C LYS A 44 -16.49 -9.32 24.03
N ALA A 45 -15.48 -9.54 23.19
CA ALA A 45 -14.09 -9.42 23.60
C ALA A 45 -13.70 -7.96 23.92
N LEU A 46 -14.25 -6.99 23.18
CA LEU A 46 -14.03 -5.54 23.43
C LEU A 46 -14.73 -5.04 24.71
N GLN A 47 -15.79 -5.73 25.16
CA GLN A 47 -16.46 -5.40 26.43
C GLN A 47 -15.72 -5.93 27.66
N GLN A 48 -14.86 -6.93 27.49
CA GLN A 48 -14.00 -7.40 28.57
C GLN A 48 -12.83 -6.43 28.72
N GLU A 49 -12.31 -6.24 29.95
CA GLU A 49 -11.18 -5.35 30.19
C GLU A 49 -10.04 -5.64 29.20
N SER A 50 -9.83 -4.72 28.25
CA SER A 50 -8.80 -4.84 27.24
C SER A 50 -7.42 -4.73 27.91
N GLN A 51 -6.65 -5.80 27.87
CA GLN A 51 -5.28 -5.83 28.40
C GLN A 51 -4.30 -5.03 27.52
N GLY A 52 -4.61 -3.74 27.28
CA GLY A 52 -3.77 -2.87 26.45
C GLY A 52 -3.75 -3.24 24.94
N ILE A 53 -4.82 -3.85 24.44
CA ILE A 53 -4.93 -4.22 23.02
C ILE A 53 -5.57 -3.08 22.24
N VAL A 54 -4.95 -2.67 21.14
CA VAL A 54 -5.53 -1.78 20.14
C VAL A 54 -6.12 -2.62 19.01
N ILE A 55 -7.39 -2.41 18.67
CA ILE A 55 -8.05 -3.09 17.54
C ILE A 55 -8.36 -2.05 16.48
N ILE A 56 -7.94 -2.33 15.23
CA ILE A 56 -8.14 -1.49 14.06
C ILE A 56 -8.94 -2.30 13.04
N LEU A 57 -10.09 -1.77 12.62
CA LEU A 57 -10.85 -2.29 11.48
C LEU A 57 -10.44 -1.48 10.25
N GLU A 58 -10.01 -2.16 9.19
CA GLU A 58 -9.58 -1.57 7.93
C GLU A 58 -10.50 -2.05 6.81
N ASP A 59 -11.08 -1.11 6.07
CA ASP A 59 -11.83 -1.38 4.85
C ASP A 59 -12.05 -0.10 4.04
N THR A 60 -12.73 -0.20 2.89
CA THR A 60 -13.19 0.98 2.17
C THR A 60 -14.18 1.78 3.04
N LYS A 61 -14.18 3.10 2.88
CA LYS A 61 -15.10 3.99 3.64
C LYS A 61 -16.55 3.52 3.55
N ARG A 62 -17.00 3.18 2.34
CA ARG A 62 -18.36 2.75 2.07
C ARG A 62 -18.72 1.43 2.77
N ASP A 63 -17.79 0.47 2.73
CA ASP A 63 -18.08 -0.88 3.21
C ASP A 63 -17.98 -0.95 4.73
N ILE A 64 -17.01 -0.22 5.35
CA ILE A 64 -16.92 -0.12 6.79
C ILE A 64 -18.12 0.60 7.39
N ASP A 65 -18.64 1.65 6.72
CA ASP A 65 -19.85 2.37 7.18
C ASP A 65 -21.07 1.45 7.19
N LYS A 66 -21.32 0.72 6.10
CA LYS A 66 -22.41 -0.26 6.02
C LYS A 66 -22.28 -1.40 7.05
N PHE A 67 -21.05 -1.87 7.24
CA PHE A 67 -20.79 -2.91 8.22
C PHE A 67 -21.09 -2.45 9.64
N LEU A 68 -20.63 -1.25 10.01
CA LEU A 68 -20.86 -0.68 11.34
C LEU A 68 -22.31 -0.23 11.55
N GLU A 69 -23.03 0.18 10.50
CA GLU A 69 -24.49 0.42 10.58
C GLU A 69 -25.26 -0.87 10.90
N LYS A 70 -24.86 -1.98 10.33
CA LYS A 70 -25.46 -3.30 10.63
C LYS A 70 -25.12 -3.79 12.04
N HIS A 71 -23.97 -3.39 12.58
CA HIS A 71 -23.43 -3.83 13.86
C HIS A 71 -23.27 -2.67 14.85
N GLU A 72 -24.39 -1.99 15.19
CA GLU A 72 -24.41 -0.80 16.07
C GLU A 72 -23.65 -1.01 17.39
N LYS A 73 -23.84 -2.15 18.05
CA LYS A 73 -23.15 -2.46 19.30
C LYS A 73 -21.62 -2.54 19.15
N LEU A 74 -21.16 -3.04 18.02
CA LEU A 74 -19.73 -3.07 17.71
C LEU A 74 -19.22 -1.65 17.38
N ARG A 75 -20.01 -0.85 16.67
CA ARG A 75 -19.70 0.55 16.37
C ARG A 75 -19.41 1.37 17.61
N GLU A 76 -20.19 1.19 18.69
CA GLU A 76 -20.01 1.90 19.96
C GLU A 76 -18.65 1.64 20.62
N CYS A 77 -17.99 0.51 20.28
CA CYS A 77 -16.68 0.19 20.79
C CYS A 77 -15.53 0.94 20.10
N PHE A 78 -15.79 1.56 18.93
CA PHE A 78 -14.78 2.29 18.16
C PHE A 78 -15.00 3.80 18.28
N THR A 79 -14.11 4.45 19.03
CA THR A 79 -14.21 5.89 19.35
C THR A 79 -13.39 6.78 18.41
N ALA A 80 -12.48 6.19 17.65
CA ALA A 80 -11.62 6.91 16.71
C ALA A 80 -11.82 6.39 15.29
N ARG A 81 -11.78 7.31 14.33
CA ARG A 81 -11.81 7.02 12.89
C ARG A 81 -10.68 7.77 12.21
N MET A 82 -10.03 7.11 11.27
CA MET A 82 -9.05 7.71 10.38
C MET A 82 -9.43 7.40 8.94
N ASP A 83 -9.74 8.44 8.17
CA ASP A 83 -9.94 8.32 6.74
C ASP A 83 -8.58 8.51 6.05
N VAL A 84 -8.16 7.53 5.24
CA VAL A 84 -6.95 7.61 4.42
C VAL A 84 -7.39 7.98 3.01
N GLU A 85 -7.05 9.18 2.58
CA GLU A 85 -7.36 9.64 1.22
C GLU A 85 -6.38 9.02 0.21
N ALA A 86 -6.86 8.85 -1.03
CA ALA A 86 -6.00 8.46 -2.14
C ALA A 86 -4.90 9.51 -2.36
N LEU A 87 -3.69 9.06 -2.64
CA LEU A 87 -2.59 9.96 -2.96
C LEU A 87 -2.83 10.62 -4.32
N SER A 88 -2.50 11.90 -4.45
CA SER A 88 -2.55 12.59 -5.73
C SER A 88 -1.48 12.05 -6.68
N ASN A 89 -1.70 12.15 -8.01
CA ASN A 89 -0.73 11.73 -9.01
C ASN A 89 0.63 12.43 -8.79
N ASN A 90 0.64 13.72 -8.46
CA ASN A 90 1.88 14.44 -8.14
C ASN A 90 2.61 13.85 -6.93
N THR A 91 1.87 13.43 -5.89
CA THR A 91 2.46 12.79 -4.71
C THR A 91 3.03 11.42 -5.07
N LEU A 92 2.34 10.67 -5.92
CA LEU A 92 2.79 9.36 -6.42
C LEU A 92 4.05 9.50 -7.29
N VAL A 93 4.11 10.51 -8.17
CA VAL A 93 5.31 10.81 -8.97
C VAL A 93 6.49 11.20 -8.07
N ALA A 94 6.27 12.10 -7.10
CA ALA A 94 7.31 12.47 -6.14
C ALA A 94 7.83 11.26 -5.36
N PHE A 95 6.94 10.35 -4.96
CA PHE A 95 7.32 9.09 -4.33
C PHE A 95 8.15 8.21 -5.27
N GLY A 96 7.75 8.08 -6.54
CA GLY A 96 8.50 7.30 -7.55
C GLY A 96 9.91 7.83 -7.76
N LYS A 97 10.08 9.16 -7.82
CA LYS A 97 11.40 9.81 -7.90
C LYS A 97 12.25 9.51 -6.67
N GLN A 98 11.67 9.60 -5.48
CA GLN A 98 12.38 9.29 -4.25
C GLN A 98 12.78 7.81 -4.20
N TYR A 99 11.88 6.90 -4.59
CA TYR A 99 12.16 5.47 -4.63
C TYR A 99 13.27 5.13 -5.64
N ALA A 100 13.26 5.76 -6.84
CA ALA A 100 14.32 5.60 -7.81
C ALA A 100 15.70 6.02 -7.23
N ARG A 101 15.74 7.14 -6.50
CA ARG A 101 16.97 7.61 -5.83
C ARG A 101 17.49 6.64 -4.77
N GLU A 102 16.60 6.03 -3.99
CA GLU A 102 16.98 4.99 -3.01
C GLU A 102 17.60 3.75 -3.69
N MET A 103 17.30 3.54 -4.97
CA MET A 103 17.86 2.47 -5.81
C MET A 103 19.05 2.93 -6.66
N GLU A 104 19.61 4.14 -6.42
CA GLU A 104 20.73 4.75 -7.15
C GLU A 104 20.42 5.12 -8.61
N TYR A 105 19.13 5.47 -8.88
CA TYR A 105 18.66 5.97 -10.17
C TYR A 105 18.06 7.37 -10.01
N SER A 106 18.24 8.20 -11.05
CA SER A 106 17.51 9.46 -11.19
C SER A 106 16.51 9.39 -12.35
N ILE A 107 15.50 10.23 -12.34
CA ILE A 107 14.48 10.30 -13.40
C ILE A 107 14.57 11.68 -14.03
N ASP A 108 14.81 11.77 -15.34
CA ASP A 108 14.84 13.06 -16.07
C ASP A 108 13.41 13.62 -16.26
N GLU A 109 13.32 14.83 -16.83
CA GLU A 109 12.03 15.51 -17.04
C GLU A 109 11.07 14.71 -17.93
N LEU A 110 11.58 14.06 -18.98
CA LEU A 110 10.76 13.25 -19.88
C LEU A 110 10.36 11.91 -19.21
N GLY A 111 11.25 11.31 -18.44
CA GLY A 111 10.96 10.14 -17.62
C GLY A 111 9.91 10.44 -16.54
N GLU A 112 9.97 11.64 -15.91
CA GLU A 112 8.94 12.09 -14.96
C GLU A 112 7.57 12.21 -15.62
N LEU A 113 7.51 12.80 -16.83
CA LEU A 113 6.27 12.89 -17.60
C LEU A 113 5.74 11.49 -17.99
N ALA A 114 6.61 10.57 -18.37
CA ALA A 114 6.23 9.20 -18.70
C ALA A 114 5.71 8.44 -17.46
N LEU A 115 6.37 8.60 -16.31
CA LEU A 115 5.89 8.05 -15.03
C LEU A 115 4.51 8.61 -14.66
N HIS A 116 4.32 9.94 -14.81
CA HIS A 116 3.02 10.58 -14.56
C HIS A 116 1.92 10.00 -15.46
N THR A 117 2.20 9.87 -16.77
CA THR A 117 1.27 9.30 -17.73
C THR A 117 0.90 7.85 -17.38
N ARG A 118 1.88 7.01 -17.02
CA ARG A 118 1.60 5.62 -16.58
C ARG A 118 0.73 5.56 -15.34
N ILE A 119 0.95 6.46 -14.38
CA ILE A 119 0.12 6.57 -13.18
C ILE A 119 -1.31 6.96 -13.57
N GLU A 120 -1.49 7.94 -14.47
CA GLU A 120 -2.82 8.36 -14.95
C GLU A 120 -3.56 7.23 -15.69
N ASP A 121 -2.87 6.50 -16.56
CA ASP A 121 -3.45 5.40 -17.34
C ASP A 121 -3.90 4.23 -16.44
N MET A 122 -3.19 4.01 -15.33
CA MET A 122 -3.57 3.00 -14.34
C MET A 122 -4.70 3.44 -13.41
N GLN A 123 -4.94 4.75 -13.29
CA GLN A 123 -5.97 5.31 -12.41
C GLN A 123 -7.35 5.09 -13.02
N THR A 124 -8.12 4.19 -12.46
CA THR A 124 -9.50 3.90 -12.91
C THR A 124 -10.49 4.02 -11.76
N ILE A 125 -11.80 3.97 -12.08
CA ILE A 125 -12.85 4.00 -11.05
C ILE A 125 -12.72 2.81 -10.07
N ASP A 126 -12.27 1.67 -10.57
CA ASP A 126 -12.16 0.43 -9.81
C ASP A 126 -10.74 0.16 -9.27
N HIS A 127 -9.74 0.94 -9.70
CA HIS A 127 -8.36 0.80 -9.28
C HIS A 127 -7.73 2.15 -8.94
N VAL A 128 -7.53 2.38 -7.66
CA VAL A 128 -6.79 3.55 -7.16
C VAL A 128 -5.32 3.19 -7.09
N VAL A 129 -4.49 3.91 -7.83
CA VAL A 129 -3.04 3.68 -7.86
C VAL A 129 -2.42 3.94 -6.49
N THR A 130 -1.59 3.02 -6.05
CA THR A 130 -0.93 3.03 -4.75
C THR A 130 0.59 3.19 -4.88
N VAL A 131 1.27 3.42 -3.78
CA VAL A 131 2.76 3.41 -3.74
C VAL A 131 3.36 2.06 -4.17
N VAL A 132 2.60 0.96 -4.02
CA VAL A 132 3.06 -0.37 -4.46
C VAL A 132 3.09 -0.45 -5.98
N ASP A 133 2.05 0.09 -6.64
CA ASP A 133 1.98 0.15 -8.09
C ASP A 133 3.10 1.04 -8.65
N VAL A 134 3.35 2.19 -8.03
CA VAL A 134 4.45 3.08 -8.45
C VAL A 134 5.82 2.42 -8.28
N LYS A 135 6.05 1.67 -7.19
CA LYS A 135 7.28 0.86 -7.04
C LYS A 135 7.44 -0.12 -8.19
N GLN A 136 6.37 -0.82 -8.56
CA GLN A 136 6.42 -1.76 -9.67
C GLN A 136 6.78 -1.06 -10.99
N ILE A 137 6.17 0.09 -11.29
CA ILE A 137 6.48 0.88 -12.48
C ILE A 137 7.97 1.26 -12.52
N VAL A 138 8.51 1.74 -11.41
CA VAL A 138 9.93 2.14 -11.32
C VAL A 138 10.85 0.92 -11.43
N ASP A 139 10.52 -0.20 -10.79
CA ASP A 139 11.30 -1.45 -10.90
C ASP A 139 11.33 -1.98 -12.34
N GLU A 140 10.22 -1.88 -13.08
CA GLU A 140 10.14 -2.22 -14.50
C GLU A 140 11.03 -1.29 -15.34
N ALA A 141 11.01 0.01 -15.09
CA ALA A 141 11.85 0.99 -15.77
C ALA A 141 13.35 0.72 -15.51
N ILE A 142 13.73 0.43 -14.28
CA ILE A 142 15.10 0.03 -13.91
C ILE A 142 15.51 -1.25 -14.66
N ALA A 143 14.63 -2.24 -14.71
CA ALA A 143 14.91 -3.48 -15.43
C ALA A 143 15.07 -3.25 -16.94
N HIS A 144 14.32 -2.33 -17.54
CA HIS A 144 14.46 -1.91 -18.94
C HIS A 144 15.80 -1.20 -19.18
N ALA A 145 16.18 -0.25 -18.33
CA ALA A 145 17.45 0.45 -18.42
C ALA A 145 18.64 -0.54 -18.38
N ASN A 146 18.58 -1.52 -17.46
CA ASN A 146 19.62 -2.53 -17.31
C ASN A 146 19.72 -3.51 -18.50
N LYS A 147 18.57 -3.90 -19.11
CA LYS A 147 18.57 -4.75 -20.30
C LYS A 147 19.21 -4.08 -21.51
N LYS A 148 18.99 -2.77 -21.71
CA LYS A 148 19.60 -2.00 -22.79
C LYS A 148 21.12 -1.91 -22.62
N THR A 149 21.59 -1.77 -21.40
CA THR A 149 23.03 -1.70 -21.08
C THR A 149 23.76 -2.97 -21.48
N LEU A 150 23.16 -4.14 -21.31
CA LEU A 150 23.77 -5.43 -21.70
C LEU A 150 23.85 -5.65 -23.22
N LYS A 151 22.95 -5.02 -24.03
CA LYS A 151 22.95 -5.14 -25.49
C LYS A 151 23.91 -4.18 -26.19
N HIS A 152 24.26 -3.06 -25.58
CA HIS A 152 25.06 -1.98 -26.16
C HIS A 152 26.28 -1.66 -25.33
N PHE A 153 27.12 -2.66 -25.09
CA PHE A 153 28.39 -2.49 -24.34
C PHE A 153 29.29 -1.42 -24.96
N PHE A 154 29.14 -1.11 -26.26
CA PHE A 154 29.88 -0.06 -26.96
C PHE A 154 29.20 1.31 -26.90
N ASP A 155 27.87 1.41 -26.73
CA ASP A 155 27.17 2.68 -26.62
C ASP A 155 27.28 3.30 -25.21
N VAL A 156 27.57 2.49 -24.19
CA VAL A 156 27.75 2.92 -22.79
C VAL A 156 28.99 3.81 -22.62
N LEU A 157 29.98 3.69 -23.48
CA LEU A 157 31.20 4.52 -23.43
C LEU A 157 30.97 5.96 -23.95
N PHE A 158 29.83 6.25 -24.64
CA PHE A 158 29.60 7.54 -25.28
C PHE A 158 28.29 8.24 -24.90
N ALA A 159 27.35 7.59 -24.25
CA ALA A 159 26.12 8.21 -23.74
C ALA A 159 26.24 8.44 -22.23
N LYS A 160 26.38 9.71 -21.82
CA LYS A 160 26.24 10.13 -20.41
C LYS A 160 24.82 9.77 -19.94
N ARG A 161 24.68 8.58 -19.39
CA ARG A 161 23.45 8.15 -18.69
C ARG A 161 23.55 8.37 -17.17
N TYR A 162 24.48 9.20 -16.77
CA TYR A 162 24.70 9.52 -15.37
C TYR A 162 24.42 11.00 -15.16
N ASP A 163 23.76 11.31 -14.06
CA ASP A 163 23.60 12.70 -13.62
C ASP A 163 24.86 13.19 -12.85
N ASP A 164 24.77 14.42 -12.32
CA ASP A 164 25.88 15.04 -11.58
C ASP A 164 26.19 14.35 -10.23
N GLU A 165 25.31 13.45 -9.75
CA GLU A 165 25.46 12.65 -8.53
C GLU A 165 25.89 11.20 -8.83
N ASP A 166 26.33 10.91 -10.06
CA ASP A 166 26.71 9.57 -10.55
C ASP A 166 25.56 8.53 -10.55
N MET A 167 24.30 8.98 -10.49
CA MET A 167 23.15 8.11 -10.60
C MET A 167 22.78 7.84 -12.05
N ILE A 168 22.29 6.61 -12.32
CA ILE A 168 21.82 6.23 -13.66
C ILE A 168 20.50 6.94 -13.96
N ILE A 169 20.41 7.62 -15.09
CA ILE A 169 19.21 8.37 -15.50
C ILE A 169 18.20 7.45 -16.18
N LEU A 170 16.98 7.37 -15.64
CA LEU A 170 15.81 6.77 -16.27
C LEU A 170 15.14 7.82 -17.17
N THR A 171 14.92 7.47 -18.41
CA THR A 171 14.32 8.33 -19.45
C THR A 171 12.92 7.83 -19.81
N GLU A 172 12.16 8.58 -20.61
CA GLU A 172 10.82 8.16 -21.07
C GLU A 172 10.81 6.75 -21.67
N LYS A 173 11.91 6.35 -22.36
CA LYS A 173 12.03 5.04 -23.02
C LYS A 173 12.14 3.85 -22.06
N ASP A 174 12.39 4.12 -20.81
CA ASP A 174 12.51 3.09 -19.78
C ASP A 174 11.14 2.81 -19.12
N PHE A 175 10.18 3.73 -19.28
CA PHE A 175 8.80 3.62 -18.78
C PHE A 175 7.78 3.11 -19.82
N VAL A 176 8.23 2.64 -20.99
CA VAL A 176 7.36 2.14 -22.07
C VAL A 176 7.13 0.63 -21.98
#